data_114a9186e300ecec854a2161542cd416
#
_entry.id   114a9186e300ecec854a2161542cd416
#
_cell.length_a   1.000
_cell.length_b   1.000
_cell.length_c   1.000
_cell.angle_alpha   90.00
_cell.angle_beta   90.00
_cell.angle_gamma   90.00
#
_symmetry.space_group_name_H-M   'P 1'
#
loop_
_entity.id
_entity.type
_entity.pdbx_description
1 polymer ?
#
loop_
_entity_poly.entity_id
_entity_poly.type
_entity_poly.pdbx_seq_one_letter_code
_entity_poly.pdbx_strand_id
1 'polypeptide(L)'
;MAVSAGILGSTSGNKAAAEEAGAGNAAQDAPRVQSGRTLASPEESNPLQAKIVVFTTVSPDVDASIRFYTEVIGMTLADEGTLAADAGNAPGVGNAPRRYAILHMPEPSDSAQVRVLEAPRGAEANRPRPDSGPGDPGLLVMEGVTRDPAESYHRLASANTPVITPPRYYFFRNTTWRRDIDVMSYAAFGPGGEQMFITAHVRSDRPEWTLPGLHSGFHNAAITSLDQRPVDAFYEQALGLRRSSQLECFQRNTNELIGAPDDSYFLWGNVGIGVSIEVWEFKAASGTLYPTSLDRTGLAMMTMRVNDLGKVREMCEASGIAPVGEGALPLHGNAEPEGFTLRGAVGELIEVIA
;
A
#
# COMPACT_ATOMS: atom_id res chain seq x y z
N MET A 1 -47.78 3.20 -47.41
CA MET A 1 -48.73 4.07 -46.69
C MET A 1 -47.95 4.88 -45.68
N ALA A 2 -47.91 6.17 -45.91
CA ALA A 2 -47.27 7.15 -45.04
C ALA A 2 -48.22 7.56 -43.92
N VAL A 3 -47.71 7.83 -42.70
CA VAL A 3 -48.21 8.89 -41.85
C VAL A 3 -47.04 9.49 -41.07
N SER A 4 -46.82 10.75 -41.35
CA SER A 4 -45.98 11.72 -40.67
C SER A 4 -46.74 12.34 -39.49
N ALA A 5 -46.06 12.64 -38.40
CA ALA A 5 -46.38 13.79 -37.55
C ALA A 5 -45.23 14.13 -36.63
N GLY A 6 -44.66 15.30 -36.79
CA GLY A 6 -43.65 15.88 -35.91
C GLY A 6 -44.29 16.56 -34.71
N ILE A 7 -43.49 16.69 -33.66
CA ILE A 7 -43.68 17.71 -32.60
C ILE A 7 -42.30 18.28 -32.26
N LEU A 8 -42.12 19.55 -32.56
CA LEU A 8 -41.09 20.42 -32.02
C LEU A 8 -41.51 20.84 -30.62
N GLY A 9 -40.72 20.52 -29.63
CA GLY A 9 -40.85 20.99 -28.25
C GLY A 9 -39.53 21.54 -27.77
N SER A 10 -39.49 22.85 -27.57
CA SER A 10 -38.39 23.65 -27.03
C SER A 10 -37.90 23.17 -25.68
N THR A 11 -36.63 22.86 -25.55
CA THR A 11 -35.95 22.69 -24.24
C THR A 11 -34.86 23.74 -24.08
N SER A 12 -35.27 24.95 -23.74
CA SER A 12 -34.39 25.98 -23.22
C SER A 12 -34.76 26.16 -21.73
N GLY A 13 -34.09 25.47 -20.82
CA GLY A 13 -34.36 25.65 -19.41
C GLY A 13 -33.48 24.91 -18.40
N ASN A 14 -32.63 23.99 -18.82
CA ASN A 14 -31.92 23.15 -17.84
C ASN A 14 -30.38 23.17 -17.91
N LYS A 15 -29.76 24.07 -18.66
CA LYS A 15 -28.28 24.14 -18.72
C LYS A 15 -27.65 24.96 -17.56
N ALA A 16 -28.38 25.92 -17.01
CA ALA A 16 -27.83 26.77 -15.94
C ALA A 16 -27.82 26.10 -14.55
N ALA A 17 -28.78 25.19 -14.27
CA ALA A 17 -28.83 24.52 -12.97
C ALA A 17 -27.82 23.39 -12.83
N ALA A 18 -27.34 22.81 -13.93
CA ALA A 18 -26.33 21.73 -13.89
C ALA A 18 -24.89 22.26 -13.75
N GLU A 19 -24.62 23.50 -14.19
CA GLU A 19 -23.30 24.13 -14.02
C GLU A 19 -23.08 24.67 -12.61
N GLU A 20 -24.10 25.16 -11.90
CA GLU A 20 -23.96 25.63 -10.53
C GLU A 20 -23.84 24.48 -9.51
N ALA A 21 -24.47 23.32 -9.73
CA ALA A 21 -24.33 22.16 -8.84
C ALA A 21 -22.97 21.47 -8.95
N GLY A 22 -22.32 21.54 -10.12
CA GLY A 22 -20.98 20.96 -10.33
C GLY A 22 -19.82 21.77 -9.76
N ALA A 23 -19.95 23.10 -9.69
CA ALA A 23 -18.89 23.98 -9.20
C ALA A 23 -18.83 24.04 -7.65
N GLY A 24 -19.94 23.79 -6.96
CA GLY A 24 -19.99 23.87 -5.50
C GLY A 24 -19.32 22.69 -4.78
N ASN A 25 -19.37 21.49 -5.35
CA ASN A 25 -18.81 20.30 -4.71
C ASN A 25 -17.32 20.11 -4.96
N ALA A 26 -16.80 20.54 -6.13
CA ALA A 26 -15.38 20.36 -6.45
C ALA A 26 -14.43 21.16 -5.53
N ALA A 27 -14.91 22.26 -4.95
CA ALA A 27 -14.11 23.08 -4.02
C ALA A 27 -14.10 22.53 -2.58
N GLN A 28 -15.09 21.70 -2.21
CA GLN A 28 -15.18 21.08 -0.88
C GLN A 28 -14.40 19.77 -0.78
N ASP A 29 -14.16 19.09 -1.89
CA ASP A 29 -13.54 17.76 -1.95
C ASP A 29 -12.00 17.80 -2.18
N ALA A 30 -11.40 18.98 -2.32
CA ALA A 30 -9.97 19.07 -2.51
C ALA A 30 -9.23 18.85 -1.17
N PRO A 31 -8.25 17.91 -1.11
CA PRO A 31 -7.42 17.75 0.07
C PRO A 31 -6.72 19.06 0.43
N ARG A 32 -6.69 19.38 1.72
CA ARG A 32 -6.06 20.59 2.23
C ARG A 32 -4.73 20.23 2.89
N VAL A 33 -3.72 21.06 2.65
CA VAL A 33 -2.45 20.94 3.39
C VAL A 33 -2.69 21.39 4.82
N GLN A 34 -2.43 20.52 5.79
CA GLN A 34 -2.60 20.82 7.20
C GLN A 34 -1.58 21.88 7.63
N SER A 35 -2.05 23.07 8.02
CA SER A 35 -1.20 24.12 8.58
C SER A 35 -0.80 23.74 10.02
N GLY A 36 0.48 23.77 10.33
CA GLY A 36 0.99 23.70 11.70
C GLY A 36 1.91 22.52 12.04
N ARG A 37 2.10 21.52 11.16
CA ARG A 37 3.15 20.50 11.36
C ARG A 37 4.44 20.89 10.65
N THR A 38 5.56 20.79 11.37
CA THR A 38 6.88 20.88 10.76
C THR A 38 7.16 19.58 10.00
N LEU A 39 7.29 19.69 8.68
CA LEU A 39 7.68 18.57 7.82
C LEU A 39 9.20 18.55 7.69
N ALA A 40 9.79 17.36 7.73
CA ALA A 40 11.21 17.17 7.50
C ALA A 40 11.56 17.40 6.02
N SER A 41 12.76 17.92 5.76
CA SER A 41 13.31 17.95 4.41
C SER A 41 13.55 16.53 3.86
N PRO A 42 13.73 16.33 2.56
CA PRO A 42 14.03 15.01 2.00
C PRO A 42 15.18 14.30 2.71
N GLU A 43 16.29 15.00 2.92
CA GLU A 43 17.49 14.44 3.57
C GLU A 43 17.26 14.10 5.04
N GLU A 44 16.55 14.96 5.78
CA GLU A 44 16.23 14.76 7.18
C GLU A 44 15.15 13.71 7.41
N SER A 45 14.31 13.44 6.40
CA SER A 45 13.19 12.51 6.54
C SER A 45 13.59 11.04 6.44
N ASN A 46 14.77 10.73 5.86
CA ASN A 46 15.28 9.37 5.65
C ASN A 46 16.81 9.30 5.73
N PRO A 47 17.41 9.56 6.90
CA PRO A 47 18.87 9.62 7.04
C PRO A 47 19.58 8.27 6.83
N LEU A 48 18.89 7.15 7.03
CA LEU A 48 19.42 5.80 6.85
C LEU A 48 19.16 5.24 5.45
N GLN A 49 18.66 6.06 4.52
CA GLN A 49 18.30 5.66 3.16
C GLN A 49 17.44 4.38 3.14
N ALA A 50 16.55 4.26 4.12
CA ALA A 50 15.65 3.13 4.23
C ALA A 50 14.77 3.04 2.97
N LYS A 51 14.53 1.81 2.49
CA LYS A 51 13.69 1.52 1.32
C LYS A 51 12.94 0.22 1.53
N ILE A 52 11.66 0.17 1.19
CA ILE A 52 10.91 -1.09 1.13
C ILE A 52 11.46 -1.90 -0.06
N VAL A 53 11.93 -3.10 0.21
CA VAL A 53 12.52 -3.99 -0.80
C VAL A 53 11.77 -5.31 -0.98
N VAL A 54 10.93 -5.70 0.00
CA VAL A 54 10.06 -6.89 -0.09
C VAL A 54 8.74 -6.64 0.60
N PHE A 55 7.64 -7.06 -0.02
CA PHE A 55 6.36 -7.30 0.64
C PHE A 55 6.20 -8.80 0.87
N THR A 56 5.91 -9.22 2.09
CA THR A 56 5.62 -10.62 2.41
C THR A 56 4.12 -10.81 2.50
N THR A 57 3.60 -11.69 1.67
CA THR A 57 2.22 -12.16 1.69
C THR A 57 2.17 -13.61 2.13
N VAL A 58 1.10 -14.00 2.81
CA VAL A 58 0.87 -15.39 3.22
C VAL A 58 -0.35 -15.91 2.47
N SER A 59 -0.18 -17.01 1.75
CA SER A 59 -1.21 -17.53 0.85
C SER A 59 -1.53 -19.00 1.14
N PRO A 60 -2.80 -19.38 1.12
CA PRO A 60 -3.19 -20.79 1.23
C PRO A 60 -2.81 -21.62 -0.01
N ASP A 61 -2.53 -20.95 -1.15
CA ASP A 61 -2.13 -21.56 -2.42
C ASP A 61 -0.98 -20.73 -3.04
N VAL A 62 0.25 -21.21 -2.82
CA VAL A 62 1.47 -20.56 -3.34
C VAL A 62 1.49 -20.59 -4.87
N ASP A 63 1.02 -21.67 -5.50
CA ASP A 63 1.01 -21.77 -6.96
C ASP A 63 0.00 -20.81 -7.60
N ALA A 64 -1.16 -20.62 -6.98
CA ALA A 64 -2.11 -19.59 -7.43
C ALA A 64 -1.50 -18.18 -7.29
N SER A 65 -0.76 -17.93 -6.23
CA SER A 65 -0.06 -16.65 -6.04
C SER A 65 1.05 -16.44 -7.07
N ILE A 66 1.86 -17.47 -7.35
CA ILE A 66 2.88 -17.40 -8.41
C ILE A 66 2.22 -17.07 -9.75
N ARG A 67 1.17 -17.78 -10.14
CA ARG A 67 0.44 -17.50 -11.39
C ARG A 67 -0.11 -16.08 -11.42
N PHE A 68 -0.74 -15.64 -10.34
CA PHE A 68 -1.29 -14.28 -10.27
C PHE A 68 -0.20 -13.22 -10.47
N TYR A 69 0.89 -13.28 -9.71
CA TYR A 69 1.95 -12.28 -9.81
C TYR A 69 2.69 -12.34 -11.14
N THR A 70 2.81 -13.51 -11.76
CA THR A 70 3.49 -13.64 -13.07
C THR A 70 2.57 -13.28 -14.23
N GLU A 71 1.35 -13.80 -14.31
CA GLU A 71 0.48 -13.66 -15.46
C GLU A 71 -0.36 -12.37 -15.43
N VAL A 72 -0.75 -11.90 -14.22
CA VAL A 72 -1.61 -10.73 -14.07
C VAL A 72 -0.78 -9.47 -13.82
N ILE A 73 0.13 -9.50 -12.85
CA ILE A 73 0.97 -8.35 -12.52
C ILE A 73 2.15 -8.22 -13.48
N GLY A 74 2.71 -9.33 -13.97
CA GLY A 74 3.84 -9.34 -14.89
C GLY A 74 5.20 -9.44 -14.21
N MET A 75 5.23 -9.97 -12.98
CA MET A 75 6.46 -10.29 -12.25
C MET A 75 7.12 -11.57 -12.81
N THR A 76 8.36 -11.80 -12.44
CA THR A 76 9.11 -13.02 -12.74
C THR A 76 9.37 -13.78 -11.44
N LEU A 77 9.16 -15.09 -11.45
CA LEU A 77 9.58 -15.95 -10.34
C LEU A 77 11.11 -15.97 -10.30
N ALA A 78 11.67 -15.50 -9.20
CA ALA A 78 13.11 -15.37 -9.00
C ALA A 78 13.70 -16.56 -8.23
N ASP A 79 12.96 -17.04 -7.22
CA ASP A 79 13.38 -18.10 -6.35
C ASP A 79 12.17 -18.78 -5.72
N GLU A 80 12.29 -20.06 -5.38
CA GLU A 80 11.35 -20.81 -4.57
C GLU A 80 12.07 -21.87 -3.73
N GLY A 81 11.52 -22.19 -2.58
CA GLY A 81 12.14 -23.14 -1.70
C GLY A 81 11.29 -23.47 -0.48
N THR A 82 11.96 -24.01 0.50
CA THR A 82 11.36 -24.33 1.80
C THR A 82 12.05 -23.50 2.88
N LEU A 83 11.27 -22.68 3.54
CA LEU A 83 11.70 -21.95 4.72
C LEU A 83 11.85 -22.95 5.86
N ALA A 84 13.00 -22.95 6.53
CA ALA A 84 13.22 -23.78 7.70
C ALA A 84 12.27 -23.40 8.84
N ALA A 85 11.99 -24.34 9.73
CA ALA A 85 11.32 -24.04 10.98
C ALA A 85 12.08 -22.94 11.74
N ASP A 86 11.34 -22.04 12.36
CA ASP A 86 11.88 -20.92 13.16
C ASP A 86 12.80 -19.94 12.39
N ALA A 87 12.76 -19.94 11.06
CA ALA A 87 13.57 -19.03 10.25
C ALA A 87 13.33 -17.58 10.66
N GLY A 88 14.39 -16.83 10.96
CA GLY A 88 14.33 -15.44 11.41
C GLY A 88 13.63 -15.23 12.76
N ASN A 89 13.09 -16.26 13.40
CA ASN A 89 12.30 -16.18 14.64
C ASN A 89 11.21 -15.09 14.60
N ALA A 90 10.76 -14.72 13.40
CA ALA A 90 9.73 -13.71 13.23
C ALA A 90 8.35 -14.23 13.69
N PRO A 91 7.48 -13.36 14.21
CA PRO A 91 6.16 -13.76 14.70
C PRO A 91 5.33 -14.48 13.66
N GLY A 92 4.94 -15.72 13.97
CA GLY A 92 4.11 -16.56 13.10
C GLY A 92 4.88 -17.37 12.05
N VAL A 93 6.21 -17.37 12.03
CA VAL A 93 6.99 -18.27 11.16
C VAL A 93 6.65 -19.73 11.47
N GLY A 94 6.52 -20.08 12.76
CA GLY A 94 6.11 -21.40 13.22
C GLY A 94 7.25 -22.43 13.23
N ASN A 95 6.93 -23.62 13.73
CA ASN A 95 7.90 -24.69 14.02
C ASN A 95 7.91 -25.79 12.94
N ALA A 96 7.34 -25.52 11.78
CA ALA A 96 7.32 -26.46 10.66
C ALA A 96 7.85 -25.77 9.40
N PRO A 97 8.56 -26.53 8.54
CA PRO A 97 8.99 -26.01 7.25
C PRO A 97 7.79 -25.54 6.42
N ARG A 98 7.94 -24.42 5.70
CA ARG A 98 6.90 -23.82 4.85
C ARG A 98 7.48 -23.50 3.48
N ARG A 99 6.71 -23.77 2.43
CA ARG A 99 7.09 -23.36 1.08
C ARG A 99 7.08 -21.84 0.97
N TYR A 100 8.03 -21.29 0.21
CA TYR A 100 8.03 -19.89 -0.19
C TYR A 100 8.31 -19.73 -1.69
N ALA A 101 7.92 -18.58 -2.23
CA ALA A 101 8.29 -18.12 -3.56
C ALA A 101 8.66 -16.62 -3.48
N ILE A 102 9.63 -16.20 -4.28
CA ILE A 102 10.07 -14.81 -4.39
C ILE A 102 9.89 -14.36 -5.84
N LEU A 103 9.16 -13.27 -6.01
CA LEU A 103 8.87 -12.70 -7.32
C LEU A 103 9.38 -11.25 -7.37
N HIS A 104 9.87 -10.83 -8.54
CA HIS A 104 10.32 -9.47 -8.80
C HIS A 104 9.84 -8.97 -10.17
N MET A 105 9.79 -7.66 -10.37
CA MET A 105 9.56 -7.12 -11.70
C MET A 105 10.80 -7.34 -12.58
N PRO A 106 10.61 -7.54 -13.91
CA PRO A 106 11.73 -7.56 -14.85
C PRO A 106 12.56 -6.28 -14.76
N GLU A 107 13.87 -6.41 -14.90
CA GLU A 107 14.79 -5.26 -14.94
C GLU A 107 14.62 -4.41 -16.22
N PRO A 108 14.83 -3.09 -16.14
CA PRO A 108 15.19 -2.33 -14.95
C PRO A 108 13.95 -2.02 -14.10
N SER A 109 13.97 -2.41 -12.83
CA SER A 109 12.89 -2.10 -11.89
C SER A 109 13.45 -1.71 -10.53
N ASP A 110 12.78 -0.75 -9.91
CA ASP A 110 13.07 -0.21 -8.59
C ASP A 110 12.04 -0.62 -7.54
N SER A 111 11.10 -1.49 -7.95
CA SER A 111 10.02 -1.96 -7.10
C SER A 111 10.47 -2.99 -6.07
N ALA A 112 9.68 -3.13 -5.01
CA ALA A 112 9.85 -4.20 -4.05
C ALA A 112 9.53 -5.57 -4.67
N GLN A 113 10.23 -6.60 -4.19
CA GLN A 113 9.90 -8.00 -4.45
C GLN A 113 8.60 -8.37 -3.72
N VAL A 114 7.96 -9.44 -4.15
CA VAL A 114 6.89 -10.09 -3.40
C VAL A 114 7.37 -11.46 -2.94
N ARG A 115 7.41 -11.65 -1.63
CA ARG A 115 7.68 -12.95 -1.01
C ARG A 115 6.36 -13.57 -0.58
N VAL A 116 6.01 -14.70 -1.19
CA VAL A 116 4.80 -15.47 -0.87
C VAL A 116 5.21 -16.61 0.06
N LEU A 117 4.58 -16.71 1.22
CA LEU A 117 4.74 -17.82 2.16
C LEU A 117 3.49 -18.68 2.14
N GLU A 118 3.68 -20.00 2.21
CA GLU A 118 2.58 -20.94 2.41
C GLU A 118 1.89 -20.70 3.76
N ALA A 119 0.57 -20.61 3.76
CA ALA A 119 -0.22 -20.44 4.98
C ALA A 119 -0.26 -21.77 5.77
N PRO A 120 -0.21 -21.73 7.12
CA PRO A 120 -0.56 -22.88 7.92
C PRO A 120 -2.00 -23.35 7.64
N ARG A 121 -2.28 -24.63 7.84
CA ARG A 121 -3.64 -25.16 7.63
C ARG A 121 -4.63 -24.48 8.57
N GLY A 122 -5.69 -23.90 8.02
CA GLY A 122 -6.73 -23.21 8.77
C GLY A 122 -6.32 -21.84 9.28
N ALA A 123 -5.30 -21.22 8.66
CA ALA A 123 -4.86 -19.87 9.00
C ALA A 123 -6.01 -18.87 8.87
N GLU A 124 -6.13 -17.98 9.86
CA GLU A 124 -6.99 -16.82 9.80
C GLU A 124 -6.37 -15.73 8.88
N ALA A 125 -7.14 -14.73 8.50
CA ALA A 125 -6.63 -13.59 7.76
C ALA A 125 -6.00 -12.55 8.70
N ASN A 126 -4.92 -11.88 8.25
CA ASN A 126 -4.35 -10.72 8.94
C ASN A 126 -5.38 -9.58 9.04
N ARG A 127 -6.21 -9.43 8.01
CA ARG A 127 -7.36 -8.52 8.02
C ARG A 127 -8.60 -9.28 7.58
N PRO A 128 -9.37 -9.90 8.52
CA PRO A 128 -10.52 -10.71 8.19
C PRO A 128 -11.64 -9.86 7.55
N ARG A 129 -12.14 -10.28 6.41
CA ARG A 129 -13.26 -9.66 5.71
C ARG A 129 -14.52 -10.48 5.94
N PRO A 130 -15.70 -9.85 6.13
CA PRO A 130 -16.00 -8.41 6.03
C PRO A 130 -15.72 -7.59 7.30
N ASP A 131 -15.23 -8.19 8.38
CA ASP A 131 -15.17 -7.57 9.71
C ASP A 131 -14.16 -6.42 9.81
N SER A 132 -13.08 -6.44 9.02
CA SER A 132 -12.09 -5.35 8.99
C SER A 132 -12.43 -4.32 7.92
N GLY A 133 -12.41 -3.04 8.30
CA GLY A 133 -12.56 -1.91 7.40
C GLY A 133 -11.24 -1.21 7.08
N PRO A 134 -11.22 -0.29 6.11
CA PRO A 134 -10.00 0.46 5.75
C PRO A 134 -9.53 1.39 6.88
N GLY A 135 -10.43 1.82 7.76
CA GLY A 135 -10.11 2.67 8.90
C GLY A 135 -9.61 1.93 10.14
N ASP A 136 -9.60 0.60 10.15
CA ASP A 136 -9.07 -0.16 11.29
C ASP A 136 -7.54 -0.12 11.29
N PRO A 137 -6.88 0.10 12.45
CA PRO A 137 -5.43 0.19 12.53
C PRO A 137 -4.71 -1.06 12.04
N GLY A 138 -3.57 -0.88 11.39
CA GLY A 138 -2.69 -1.94 10.92
C GLY A 138 -2.14 -1.72 9.51
N LEU A 139 -1.34 -2.67 9.04
CA LEU A 139 -0.83 -2.70 7.66
C LEU A 139 -1.99 -3.04 6.72
N LEU A 140 -2.37 -2.10 5.86
CA LEU A 140 -3.56 -2.19 5.03
C LEU A 140 -3.27 -2.74 3.64
N VAL A 141 -2.31 -2.14 2.93
CA VAL A 141 -2.19 -2.31 1.49
C VAL A 141 -0.74 -2.17 1.02
N MET A 142 -0.38 -2.88 -0.03
CA MET A 142 0.79 -2.61 -0.86
C MET A 142 0.37 -1.91 -2.14
N GLU A 143 1.12 -0.89 -2.55
CA GLU A 143 0.74 -0.02 -3.65
C GLU A 143 1.68 -0.15 -4.82
N GLY A 144 1.09 -0.22 -6.00
CA GLY A 144 1.79 -0.30 -7.28
C GLY A 144 1.29 0.72 -8.29
N VAL A 145 2.03 0.84 -9.38
CA VAL A 145 1.72 1.77 -10.46
C VAL A 145 1.43 1.00 -11.74
N THR A 146 0.46 1.50 -12.49
CA THR A 146 0.17 1.04 -13.86
C THR A 146 0.19 2.21 -14.84
N ARG A 147 0.59 1.94 -16.07
CA ARG A 147 0.50 2.95 -17.15
C ARG A 147 -0.89 3.06 -17.75
N ASP A 148 -1.72 2.02 -17.61
CA ASP A 148 -3.09 1.98 -18.12
C ASP A 148 -4.00 1.31 -17.08
N PRO A 149 -4.79 2.10 -16.33
CA PRO A 149 -5.65 1.57 -15.28
C PRO A 149 -6.84 0.78 -15.83
N ALA A 150 -7.29 1.04 -17.05
CA ALA A 150 -8.40 0.30 -17.65
C ALA A 150 -7.96 -1.09 -18.10
N GLU A 151 -6.81 -1.19 -18.78
CA GLU A 151 -6.21 -2.47 -19.15
C GLU A 151 -5.84 -3.30 -17.91
N SER A 152 -5.21 -2.66 -16.94
CA SER A 152 -4.83 -3.30 -15.66
C SER A 152 -6.05 -3.87 -14.95
N TYR A 153 -7.10 -3.07 -14.78
CA TYR A 153 -8.35 -3.52 -14.18
C TYR A 153 -8.99 -4.67 -14.96
N HIS A 154 -9.05 -4.57 -16.31
CA HIS A 154 -9.60 -5.62 -17.16
C HIS A 154 -8.83 -6.94 -17.01
N ARG A 155 -7.50 -6.88 -16.90
CA ARG A 155 -6.65 -8.05 -16.71
C ARG A 155 -6.94 -8.74 -15.36
N LEU A 156 -7.03 -7.98 -14.27
CA LEU A 156 -7.40 -8.51 -12.97
C LEU A 156 -8.82 -9.11 -12.96
N ALA A 157 -9.78 -8.41 -13.55
CA ALA A 157 -11.16 -8.89 -13.64
C ALA A 157 -11.27 -10.19 -14.47
N SER A 158 -10.51 -10.31 -15.57
CA SER A 158 -10.46 -11.53 -16.40
C SER A 158 -9.81 -12.71 -15.67
N ALA A 159 -8.94 -12.44 -14.69
CA ALA A 159 -8.37 -13.45 -13.81
C ALA A 159 -9.27 -13.78 -12.58
N ASN A 160 -10.51 -13.28 -12.57
CA ASN A 160 -11.44 -13.39 -11.44
C ASN A 160 -10.87 -12.84 -10.11
N THR A 161 -10.01 -11.85 -10.17
CA THR A 161 -9.46 -11.19 -9.00
C THR A 161 -10.54 -10.35 -8.32
N PRO A 162 -10.82 -10.52 -7.02
CA PRO A 162 -11.76 -9.66 -6.31
C PRO A 162 -11.28 -8.21 -6.30
N VAL A 163 -12.17 -7.28 -6.66
CA VAL A 163 -11.89 -5.85 -6.65
C VAL A 163 -12.92 -5.12 -5.81
N ILE A 164 -12.54 -4.01 -5.18
CA ILE A 164 -13.44 -3.19 -4.38
C ILE A 164 -14.31 -2.34 -5.30
N THR A 165 -13.68 -1.59 -6.21
CA THR A 165 -14.39 -0.77 -7.20
C THR A 165 -13.64 -0.77 -8.53
N PRO A 166 -14.30 -0.44 -9.66
CA PRO A 166 -13.62 -0.04 -10.88
C PRO A 166 -12.72 1.17 -10.67
N PRO A 167 -11.78 1.46 -11.60
CA PRO A 167 -10.90 2.61 -11.50
C PRO A 167 -11.65 3.92 -11.23
N ARG A 168 -11.18 4.70 -10.26
CA ARG A 168 -11.72 5.99 -9.87
C ARG A 168 -10.68 7.06 -10.08
N TYR A 169 -11.10 8.17 -10.71
CA TYR A 169 -10.31 9.39 -10.81
C TYR A 169 -10.43 10.19 -9.52
N TYR A 170 -9.28 10.67 -9.02
CA TYR A 170 -9.22 11.66 -7.96
C TYR A 170 -7.99 12.56 -8.15
N PHE A 171 -7.90 13.63 -7.36
CA PHE A 171 -6.84 14.58 -7.52
C PHE A 171 -6.42 15.20 -6.18
N PHE A 172 -5.19 15.65 -6.13
CA PHE A 172 -4.67 16.48 -5.05
C PHE A 172 -4.17 17.78 -5.64
N ARG A 173 -4.55 18.92 -5.03
CA ARG A 173 -4.14 20.27 -5.44
C ARG A 173 -3.27 20.89 -4.38
N ASN A 174 -2.28 21.71 -4.79
CA ASN A 174 -1.38 22.40 -3.87
C ASN A 174 -0.77 21.46 -2.82
N THR A 175 -0.29 20.31 -3.25
CA THR A 175 0.33 19.33 -2.35
C THR A 175 1.57 19.88 -1.68
N THR A 176 2.04 19.25 -0.60
CA THR A 176 3.33 19.59 0.02
C THR A 176 4.50 19.44 -0.94
N TRP A 177 4.33 18.69 -2.03
CA TRP A 177 5.32 18.59 -3.12
C TRP A 177 5.26 19.74 -4.13
N ARG A 178 4.46 20.78 -3.86
CA ARG A 178 4.27 21.99 -4.70
C ARG A 178 3.81 21.70 -6.12
N ARG A 179 3.02 20.65 -6.32
CA ARG A 179 2.43 20.27 -7.59
C ARG A 179 1.06 19.65 -7.42
N ASP A 180 0.26 19.78 -8.45
CA ASP A 180 -1.00 19.06 -8.56
C ASP A 180 -0.73 17.61 -8.98
N ILE A 181 -1.55 16.71 -8.47
CA ILE A 181 -1.51 15.29 -8.79
C ILE A 181 -2.90 14.87 -9.26
N ASP A 182 -2.98 14.32 -10.45
CA ASP A 182 -4.18 13.74 -11.02
C ASP A 182 -3.93 12.24 -11.22
N VAL A 183 -4.75 11.41 -10.62
CA VAL A 183 -4.57 9.96 -10.60
C VAL A 183 -5.87 9.23 -10.88
N MET A 184 -5.74 8.02 -11.39
CA MET A 184 -6.82 7.04 -11.50
C MET A 184 -6.35 5.75 -10.84
N SER A 185 -7.11 5.25 -9.88
CA SER A 185 -6.70 4.08 -9.10
C SER A 185 -7.86 3.13 -8.87
N TYR A 186 -7.53 1.91 -8.51
CA TYR A 186 -8.47 0.91 -8.00
C TYR A 186 -7.79 0.05 -6.93
N ALA A 187 -8.59 -0.59 -6.09
CA ALA A 187 -8.11 -1.54 -5.10
C ALA A 187 -8.61 -2.95 -5.41
N ALA A 188 -7.74 -3.93 -5.22
CA ALA A 188 -8.01 -5.34 -5.49
C ALA A 188 -7.38 -6.22 -4.40
N PHE A 189 -7.75 -7.51 -4.38
CA PHE A 189 -7.18 -8.49 -3.47
C PHE A 189 -6.37 -9.52 -4.24
N GLY A 190 -5.16 -9.81 -3.77
CA GLY A 190 -4.38 -10.93 -4.25
C GLY A 190 -4.86 -12.28 -3.71
N PRO A 191 -4.26 -13.40 -4.17
CA PRO A 191 -4.72 -14.76 -3.83
C PRO A 191 -4.64 -15.13 -2.36
N GLY A 192 -3.76 -14.51 -1.59
CA GLY A 192 -3.68 -14.65 -0.14
C GLY A 192 -4.69 -13.79 0.62
N GLY A 193 -5.43 -12.91 -0.06
CA GLY A 193 -6.31 -11.92 0.54
C GLY A 193 -5.59 -10.60 0.86
N GLU A 194 -4.34 -10.44 0.42
CA GLU A 194 -3.61 -9.17 0.51
C GLU A 194 -4.27 -8.10 -0.34
N GLN A 195 -4.45 -6.91 0.22
CA GLN A 195 -4.99 -5.78 -0.50
C GLN A 195 -3.89 -5.08 -1.30
N MET A 196 -4.20 -4.78 -2.54
CA MET A 196 -3.34 -4.02 -3.46
C MET A 196 -4.05 -2.74 -3.87
N PHE A 197 -3.29 -1.67 -4.00
CA PHE A 197 -3.73 -0.40 -4.53
C PHE A 197 -2.94 -0.10 -5.79
N ILE A 198 -3.63 0.00 -6.93
CA ILE A 198 -2.99 0.18 -8.24
C ILE A 198 -3.35 1.55 -8.79
N THR A 199 -2.34 2.38 -9.00
CA THR A 199 -2.46 3.79 -9.37
C THR A 199 -1.88 4.08 -10.74
N ALA A 200 -2.55 4.91 -11.52
CA ALA A 200 -2.02 5.53 -12.72
C ALA A 200 -2.04 7.05 -12.59
N HIS A 201 -0.96 7.71 -12.99
CA HIS A 201 -0.95 9.15 -13.15
C HIS A 201 -1.60 9.54 -14.48
N VAL A 202 -2.72 10.27 -14.42
CA VAL A 202 -3.50 10.66 -15.61
C VAL A 202 -2.83 11.78 -16.38
N ARG A 203 -2.12 12.66 -15.66
CA ARG A 203 -1.31 13.73 -16.23
C ARG A 203 0.12 13.54 -15.77
N SER A 204 0.88 12.80 -16.53
CA SER A 204 2.27 12.52 -16.24
C SER A 204 3.16 13.25 -17.24
N ASP A 205 3.73 14.33 -16.81
CA ASP A 205 4.94 14.93 -17.36
C ASP A 205 6.20 14.37 -16.64
N ARG A 206 6.04 13.26 -15.92
CA ARG A 206 7.10 12.61 -15.14
C ARG A 206 7.84 11.56 -15.95
N PRO A 207 9.06 11.83 -16.40
CA PRO A 207 9.88 10.84 -17.08
C PRO A 207 10.26 9.64 -16.17
N GLU A 208 10.26 9.83 -14.84
CA GLU A 208 10.56 8.78 -13.86
C GLU A 208 9.54 7.63 -13.82
N TRP A 209 8.38 7.81 -14.48
CA TRP A 209 7.32 6.81 -14.53
C TRP A 209 7.28 6.06 -15.88
N THR A 210 8.40 5.95 -16.54
CA THR A 210 8.50 5.09 -17.72
C THR A 210 8.50 3.64 -17.26
N LEU A 211 7.36 2.97 -17.44
CA LEU A 211 7.20 1.58 -17.04
C LEU A 211 7.61 0.64 -18.17
N PRO A 212 8.41 -0.38 -17.90
CA PRO A 212 8.81 -1.37 -18.91
C PRO A 212 7.63 -2.24 -19.36
N GLY A 213 6.60 -2.38 -18.53
CA GLY A 213 5.40 -3.18 -18.76
C GLY A 213 4.11 -2.42 -18.48
N LEU A 214 3.04 -3.16 -18.26
CA LEU A 214 1.76 -2.60 -17.83
C LEU A 214 1.85 -2.09 -16.38
N HIS A 215 2.53 -2.83 -15.51
CA HIS A 215 2.73 -2.49 -14.10
C HIS A 215 4.22 -2.24 -13.80
N SER A 216 4.48 -1.46 -12.75
CA SER A 216 5.81 -1.22 -12.20
C SER A 216 6.18 -2.16 -11.05
N GLY A 217 5.27 -3.05 -10.63
CA GLY A 217 5.36 -3.72 -9.33
C GLY A 217 4.90 -2.83 -8.18
N PHE A 218 5.35 -3.13 -6.96
CA PHE A 218 4.91 -2.46 -5.74
C PHE A 218 6.01 -1.59 -5.16
N HIS A 219 5.64 -0.39 -4.69
CA HIS A 219 6.60 0.60 -4.20
C HIS A 219 6.26 1.13 -2.82
N ASN A 220 4.97 1.21 -2.48
CA ASN A 220 4.46 1.85 -1.28
C ASN A 220 3.73 0.86 -0.39
N ALA A 221 3.72 1.13 0.91
CA ALA A 221 2.81 0.52 1.87
C ALA A 221 1.91 1.59 2.48
N ALA A 222 0.63 1.29 2.65
CA ALA A 222 -0.23 2.13 3.48
C ALA A 222 -0.55 1.43 4.80
N ILE A 223 -0.42 2.21 5.87
CA ILE A 223 -0.71 1.84 7.25
C ILE A 223 -1.87 2.71 7.72
N THR A 224 -2.88 2.09 8.33
CA THR A 224 -3.98 2.83 8.94
C THR A 224 -3.78 2.98 10.43
N SER A 225 -4.22 4.11 10.96
CA SER A 225 -4.09 4.46 12.37
C SER A 225 -5.27 5.31 12.84
N LEU A 226 -5.56 5.30 14.13
CA LEU A 226 -6.50 6.25 14.77
C LEU A 226 -5.81 7.53 15.23
N ASP A 227 -4.47 7.49 15.35
CA ASP A 227 -3.61 8.60 15.72
C ASP A 227 -2.25 8.40 15.05
N GLN A 228 -1.83 9.33 14.22
CA GLN A 228 -0.53 9.25 13.53
C GLN A 228 0.67 9.46 14.47
N ARG A 229 0.47 10.12 15.62
CA ARG A 229 1.58 10.48 16.50
C ARG A 229 2.39 9.29 17.03
N PRO A 230 1.78 8.19 17.52
CA PRO A 230 2.53 7.01 17.91
C PRO A 230 3.25 6.34 16.73
N VAL A 231 2.65 6.37 15.55
CA VAL A 231 3.25 5.82 14.32
C VAL A 231 4.48 6.64 13.94
N ASP A 232 4.35 7.97 13.87
CA ASP A 232 5.48 8.88 13.59
C ASP A 232 6.61 8.68 14.60
N ALA A 233 6.28 8.63 15.89
CA ALA A 233 7.26 8.44 16.94
C ALA A 233 8.01 7.11 16.82
N PHE A 234 7.30 6.02 16.49
CA PHE A 234 7.94 4.72 16.28
C PHE A 234 8.92 4.76 15.09
N TYR A 235 8.49 5.25 13.93
CA TYR A 235 9.34 5.30 12.75
C TYR A 235 10.55 6.24 12.93
N GLU A 236 10.39 7.36 13.62
CA GLU A 236 11.49 8.26 13.95
C GLU A 236 12.48 7.61 14.94
N GLN A 237 11.99 6.99 15.99
CA GLN A 237 12.82 6.40 17.03
C GLN A 237 13.51 5.11 16.59
N ALA A 238 12.84 4.27 15.82
CA ALA A 238 13.40 2.99 15.38
C ALA A 238 14.27 3.12 14.13
N LEU A 239 13.86 3.95 13.16
CA LEU A 239 14.41 3.96 11.81
C LEU A 239 14.89 5.34 11.34
N GLY A 240 14.77 6.37 12.19
CA GLY A 240 15.11 7.75 11.82
C GLY A 240 14.17 8.37 10.77
N LEU A 241 13.04 7.71 10.48
CA LEU A 241 12.12 8.16 9.45
C LEU A 241 11.18 9.23 9.99
N ARG A 242 11.18 10.41 9.39
CA ARG A 242 10.37 11.54 9.82
C ARG A 242 9.29 11.86 8.79
N ARG A 243 8.22 12.47 9.27
CA ARG A 243 7.11 12.88 8.40
C ARG A 243 7.56 13.89 7.35
N SER A 244 7.33 13.54 6.08
CA SER A 244 7.74 14.32 4.91
C SER A 244 6.58 14.98 4.17
N SER A 245 5.35 14.49 4.38
CA SER A 245 4.16 15.09 3.79
C SER A 245 2.93 14.88 4.67
N GLN A 246 1.93 15.75 4.50
CA GLN A 246 0.62 15.58 5.12
C GLN A 246 -0.46 16.33 4.35
N LEU A 247 -1.57 15.65 4.12
CA LEU A 247 -2.77 16.16 3.47
C LEU A 247 -4.01 15.75 4.27
N GLU A 248 -5.04 16.58 4.23
CA GLU A 248 -6.39 16.21 4.64
C GLU A 248 -7.11 15.63 3.42
N CYS A 249 -7.70 14.46 3.56
CA CYS A 249 -8.42 13.81 2.49
C CYS A 249 -9.89 13.67 2.85
N PHE A 250 -10.73 14.30 2.06
CA PHE A 250 -12.18 14.19 2.10
C PHE A 250 -12.69 14.17 0.66
N GLN A 251 -12.56 13.02 0.02
CA GLN A 251 -13.01 12.82 -1.35
C GLN A 251 -13.81 11.53 -1.44
N ARG A 252 -15.05 11.63 -1.89
CA ARG A 252 -15.94 10.49 -2.08
C ARG A 252 -15.30 9.41 -2.96
N ASN A 253 -14.69 9.80 -4.08
CA ASN A 253 -14.04 8.85 -4.98
C ASN A 253 -12.91 8.07 -4.30
N THR A 254 -12.13 8.71 -3.43
CA THR A 254 -11.09 8.03 -2.65
C THR A 254 -11.70 7.09 -1.60
N ASN A 255 -12.78 7.51 -0.94
CA ASN A 255 -13.48 6.66 0.02
C ASN A 255 -14.07 5.41 -0.66
N GLU A 256 -14.78 5.58 -1.78
CA GLU A 256 -15.29 4.45 -2.57
C GLU A 256 -14.16 3.50 -3.00
N LEU A 257 -13.02 4.06 -3.43
CA LEU A 257 -11.87 3.32 -3.92
C LEU A 257 -11.31 2.33 -2.89
N ILE A 258 -11.22 2.74 -1.65
CA ILE A 258 -10.68 1.91 -0.55
C ILE A 258 -11.76 1.14 0.22
N GLY A 259 -13.02 1.33 -0.14
CA GLY A 259 -14.17 0.71 0.55
C GLY A 259 -14.49 1.38 1.90
N ALA A 260 -14.14 2.66 2.07
CA ALA A 260 -14.53 3.45 3.23
C ALA A 260 -15.94 4.04 3.06
N PRO A 261 -16.65 4.36 4.15
CA PRO A 261 -17.90 5.11 4.06
C PRO A 261 -17.73 6.44 3.30
N ASP A 262 -18.78 6.86 2.58
CA ASP A 262 -18.75 8.06 1.71
C ASP A 262 -18.35 9.35 2.44
N ASP A 263 -18.68 9.43 3.74
CA ASP A 263 -18.40 10.57 4.61
C ASP A 263 -17.10 10.43 5.42
N SER A 264 -16.29 9.44 5.11
CA SER A 264 -15.01 9.25 5.79
C SER A 264 -14.08 10.42 5.56
N TYR A 265 -13.40 10.81 6.62
CA TYR A 265 -12.36 11.83 6.62
C TYR A 265 -11.08 11.23 7.20
N PHE A 266 -9.98 11.43 6.52
CA PHE A 266 -8.69 10.96 7.01
C PHE A 266 -7.55 11.93 6.69
N LEU A 267 -6.55 11.91 7.55
CA LEU A 267 -5.27 12.54 7.30
C LEU A 267 -4.37 11.54 6.61
N TRP A 268 -3.83 11.93 5.48
CA TRP A 268 -2.87 11.15 4.72
C TRP A 268 -1.50 11.80 4.76
N GLY A 269 -0.45 11.04 4.97
CA GLY A 269 0.91 11.56 4.91
C GLY A 269 1.96 10.47 4.82
N ASN A 270 3.14 10.85 4.33
CA ASN A 270 4.27 9.94 4.20
C ASN A 270 5.27 10.12 5.33
N VAL A 271 5.88 9.04 5.77
CA VAL A 271 7.09 9.02 6.60
C VAL A 271 8.27 8.58 5.74
N GLY A 272 9.33 9.39 5.75
CA GLY A 272 10.53 9.17 4.94
C GLY A 272 10.30 9.39 3.43
N ILE A 273 11.13 10.19 2.79
CA ILE A 273 11.16 10.28 1.33
C ILE A 273 11.97 9.11 0.78
N GLY A 274 11.42 8.46 -0.25
CA GLY A 274 12.05 7.28 -0.88
C GLY A 274 11.76 5.95 -0.17
N VAL A 275 11.21 5.97 1.05
CA VAL A 275 10.73 4.76 1.76
C VAL A 275 9.36 4.36 1.26
N SER A 276 8.50 5.37 1.04
CA SER A 276 7.14 5.20 0.56
C SER A 276 6.21 4.46 1.54
N ILE A 277 6.22 4.91 2.80
CA ILE A 277 5.21 4.51 3.78
C ILE A 277 4.19 5.63 3.90
N GLU A 278 2.95 5.31 3.59
CA GLU A 278 1.80 6.17 3.83
C GLU A 278 1.15 5.84 5.17
N VAL A 279 0.79 6.86 5.91
CA VAL A 279 0.04 6.70 7.16
C VAL A 279 -1.29 7.42 7.02
N TRP A 280 -2.38 6.67 7.10
CA TRP A 280 -3.75 7.15 6.98
C TRP A 280 -4.42 7.14 8.35
N GLU A 281 -4.73 8.31 8.89
CA GLU A 281 -5.44 8.46 10.15
C GLU A 281 -6.92 8.69 9.89
N PHE A 282 -7.74 7.68 10.10
CA PHE A 282 -9.19 7.78 9.98
C PHE A 282 -9.80 8.34 11.25
N LYS A 283 -10.62 9.40 11.11
CA LYS A 283 -11.23 10.12 12.26
C LYS A 283 -12.45 9.44 12.84
N ALA A 284 -13.08 8.52 12.13
CA ALA A 284 -14.32 7.84 12.51
C ALA A 284 -14.23 6.31 12.39
N ALA A 285 -13.04 5.73 12.60
CA ALA A 285 -12.83 4.29 12.51
C ALA A 285 -13.35 3.54 13.75
N SER A 286 -13.65 2.25 13.59
CA SER A 286 -14.07 1.37 14.68
C SER A 286 -12.99 1.13 15.73
N GLY A 287 -11.73 1.23 15.32
CA GLY A 287 -10.57 1.09 16.19
C GLY A 287 -10.15 -0.34 16.48
N THR A 288 -10.60 -1.31 15.72
CA THR A 288 -10.11 -2.68 15.87
C THR A 288 -8.69 -2.79 15.32
N LEU A 289 -7.73 -3.06 16.20
CA LEU A 289 -6.33 -3.27 15.82
C LEU A 289 -6.14 -4.67 15.22
N TYR A 290 -5.54 -4.73 14.05
CA TYR A 290 -5.18 -5.98 13.37
C TYR A 290 -3.65 -6.13 13.26
N PRO A 291 -2.98 -6.64 14.33
CA PRO A 291 -1.54 -6.91 14.26
C PRO A 291 -1.25 -7.98 13.21
N THR A 292 -0.25 -7.74 12.38
CA THR A 292 0.12 -8.73 11.36
C THR A 292 0.97 -9.86 11.94
N SER A 293 0.88 -11.04 11.32
CA SER A 293 1.62 -12.22 11.68
C SER A 293 1.83 -13.12 10.47
N LEU A 294 2.92 -13.86 10.43
CA LEU A 294 3.25 -14.76 9.31
C LEU A 294 2.48 -16.09 9.33
N ASP A 295 1.69 -16.38 10.36
CA ASP A 295 0.77 -17.53 10.42
C ASP A 295 -0.65 -17.20 9.94
N ARG A 296 -0.88 -15.94 9.49
CA ARG A 296 -2.18 -15.45 8.98
C ARG A 296 -2.08 -15.10 7.52
N THR A 297 -3.13 -15.36 6.75
CA THR A 297 -3.16 -15.04 5.31
C THR A 297 -3.26 -13.55 5.01
N GLY A 298 -2.82 -13.13 3.82
CA GLY A 298 -2.81 -11.75 3.36
C GLY A 298 -1.47 -11.06 3.52
N LEU A 299 -1.45 -9.74 3.46
CA LEU A 299 -0.25 -8.92 3.65
C LEU A 299 0.20 -9.01 5.11
N ALA A 300 1.40 -9.51 5.33
CA ALA A 300 1.87 -9.87 6.68
C ALA A 300 3.05 -9.01 7.15
N MET A 301 3.96 -8.63 6.25
CA MET A 301 5.20 -7.95 6.63
C MET A 301 5.75 -7.12 5.47
N MET A 302 6.42 -6.04 5.77
CA MET A 302 7.28 -5.32 4.83
C MET A 302 8.74 -5.45 5.26
N THR A 303 9.64 -5.63 4.30
CA THR A 303 11.09 -5.67 4.53
C THR A 303 11.71 -4.36 4.08
N MET A 304 12.45 -3.73 4.96
CA MET A 304 13.14 -2.47 4.71
C MET A 304 14.65 -2.70 4.70
N ARG A 305 15.30 -2.30 3.62
CA ARG A 305 16.76 -2.23 3.58
C ARG A 305 17.20 -0.87 4.10
N VAL A 306 18.26 -0.86 4.91
CA VAL A 306 18.91 0.35 5.44
C VAL A 306 20.40 0.32 5.13
N ASN A 307 21.04 1.48 5.11
CA ASN A 307 22.48 1.57 4.88
C ASN A 307 23.34 1.30 6.13
N ASP A 308 22.73 1.26 7.32
CA ASP A 308 23.40 1.01 8.61
C ASP A 308 22.47 0.29 9.57
N LEU A 309 22.54 -1.04 9.56
CA LEU A 309 21.73 -1.91 10.43
C LEU A 309 22.15 -1.78 11.90
N GLY A 310 23.46 -1.56 12.16
CA GLY A 310 23.97 -1.34 13.50
C GLY A 310 23.38 -0.08 14.12
N LYS A 311 23.29 0.99 13.34
CA LYS A 311 22.66 2.24 13.78
C LYS A 311 21.18 2.08 14.13
N VAL A 312 20.44 1.28 13.35
CA VAL A 312 19.04 0.96 13.68
C VAL A 312 18.95 0.22 15.02
N ARG A 313 19.83 -0.76 15.30
CA ARG A 313 19.86 -1.45 16.59
C ARG A 313 20.12 -0.49 17.75
N GLU A 314 21.10 0.40 17.61
CA GLU A 314 21.38 1.43 18.62
C GLU A 314 20.17 2.34 18.88
N MET A 315 19.48 2.77 17.84
CA MET A 315 18.29 3.63 17.94
C MET A 315 17.13 2.88 18.63
N CYS A 316 16.89 1.64 18.27
CA CYS A 316 15.90 0.78 18.92
C CYS A 316 16.19 0.60 20.41
N GLU A 317 17.45 0.26 20.77
CA GLU A 317 17.88 0.10 22.15
C GLU A 317 17.69 1.40 22.95
N ALA A 318 18.14 2.53 22.42
CA ALA A 318 17.99 3.85 23.04
C ALA A 318 16.53 4.24 23.29
N SER A 319 15.62 3.74 22.47
CA SER A 319 14.18 4.00 22.53
C SER A 319 13.38 2.91 23.28
N GLY A 320 14.05 1.86 23.76
CA GLY A 320 13.39 0.72 24.40
C GLY A 320 12.54 -0.15 23.47
N ILE A 321 12.83 -0.10 22.16
CA ILE A 321 12.15 -0.89 21.13
C ILE A 321 12.92 -2.21 20.96
N ALA A 322 12.33 -3.33 21.36
CA ALA A 322 12.96 -4.64 21.24
C ALA A 322 12.57 -5.32 19.91
N PRO A 323 13.51 -5.98 19.22
CA PRO A 323 13.18 -6.89 18.13
C PRO A 323 12.20 -7.99 18.60
N VAL A 324 11.27 -8.37 17.74
CA VAL A 324 10.34 -9.48 17.93
C VAL A 324 10.76 -10.74 17.18
N GLY A 325 11.85 -10.66 16.42
CA GLY A 325 12.50 -11.76 15.73
C GLY A 325 13.94 -11.39 15.40
N GLU A 326 14.85 -12.36 15.46
CA GLU A 326 16.26 -12.21 15.09
C GLU A 326 16.55 -12.99 13.81
N GLY A 327 17.32 -12.39 12.91
CA GLY A 327 17.52 -12.87 11.54
C GLY A 327 16.46 -12.31 10.59
N ALA A 328 16.64 -12.58 9.32
CA ALA A 328 15.72 -12.18 8.27
C ALA A 328 15.38 -13.36 7.35
N LEU A 329 14.28 -13.23 6.60
CA LEU A 329 13.81 -14.24 5.69
C LEU A 329 14.52 -14.11 4.33
N PRO A 330 14.63 -15.19 3.52
CA PRO A 330 15.25 -15.15 2.21
C PRO A 330 14.64 -14.09 1.29
N LEU A 331 15.48 -13.47 0.47
CA LEU A 331 15.08 -12.60 -0.63
C LEU A 331 15.91 -12.94 -1.89
N HIS A 332 15.46 -12.48 -3.05
CA HIS A 332 16.19 -12.75 -4.30
C HIS A 332 17.61 -12.20 -4.22
N GLY A 333 18.58 -13.07 -4.55
CA GLY A 333 20.00 -12.75 -4.50
C GLY A 333 20.63 -12.84 -3.11
N ASN A 334 19.87 -13.14 -2.05
CA ASN A 334 20.41 -13.36 -0.70
C ASN A 334 19.53 -14.32 0.09
N ALA A 335 20.00 -15.56 0.26
CA ALA A 335 19.28 -16.61 0.99
C ALA A 335 19.30 -16.40 2.52
N GLU A 336 20.31 -15.73 3.05
CA GLU A 336 20.52 -15.52 4.48
C GLU A 336 20.90 -14.05 4.76
N PRO A 337 19.95 -13.10 4.58
CA PRO A 337 20.24 -11.71 4.85
C PRO A 337 20.44 -11.45 6.34
N GLU A 338 21.36 -10.56 6.67
CA GLU A 338 21.47 -10.06 8.04
C GLU A 338 20.32 -9.11 8.33
N GLY A 339 19.62 -9.34 9.45
CA GLY A 339 18.47 -8.51 9.79
C GLY A 339 17.79 -8.92 11.09
N PHE A 340 16.68 -8.27 11.37
CA PHE A 340 15.78 -8.56 12.48
C PHE A 340 14.38 -8.01 12.20
N THR A 341 13.39 -8.46 12.96
CA THR A 341 11.99 -8.03 12.81
C THR A 341 11.57 -7.15 13.97
N LEU A 342 10.96 -6.03 13.65
CA LEU A 342 10.30 -5.12 14.59
C LEU A 342 8.78 -5.26 14.49
N ARG A 343 8.09 -4.85 15.55
CA ARG A 343 6.64 -4.64 15.53
C ARG A 343 6.37 -3.16 15.65
N GLY A 344 5.73 -2.59 14.62
CA GLY A 344 5.39 -1.18 14.58
C GLY A 344 4.24 -0.80 15.49
N ALA A 345 3.94 0.49 15.53
CA ALA A 345 3.00 1.10 16.48
C ALA A 345 1.55 0.62 16.33
N VAL A 346 1.17 0.17 15.15
CA VAL A 346 -0.16 -0.38 14.85
C VAL A 346 -0.10 -1.88 14.56
N GLY A 347 0.94 -2.55 15.07
CA GLY A 347 1.07 -4.00 15.04
C GLY A 347 1.61 -4.58 13.73
N GLU A 348 2.03 -3.76 12.78
CA GLU A 348 2.68 -4.19 11.55
C GLU A 348 4.04 -4.84 11.82
N LEU A 349 4.36 -5.90 11.07
CA LEU A 349 5.70 -6.47 11.08
C LEU A 349 6.59 -5.76 10.05
N ILE A 350 7.78 -5.39 10.52
CA ILE A 350 8.81 -4.71 9.75
C ILE A 350 10.11 -5.49 9.89
N GLU A 351 10.52 -6.17 8.84
CA GLU A 351 11.84 -6.79 8.76
C GLU A 351 12.86 -5.73 8.31
N VAL A 352 13.94 -5.56 9.05
CA VAL A 352 15.01 -4.59 8.73
C VAL A 352 16.27 -5.37 8.36
N ILE A 353 16.84 -5.05 7.21
CA ILE A 353 18.04 -5.71 6.66
C ILE A 353 19.10 -4.69 6.24
N ALA A 354 20.35 -5.17 6.10
CA ALA A 354 21.45 -4.39 5.55
C ALA A 354 21.37 -4.23 4.02
#